data_65e8c5e7359995a4b11d19f77ebccdfb
#
_entry.id   65e8c5e7359995a4b11d19f77ebccdfb
#
_cell.length_a   1.000
_cell.length_b   1.000
_cell.length_c   1.000
_cell.angle_alpha   90.00
_cell.angle_beta   90.00
_cell.angle_gamma   90.00
#
_symmetry.space_group_name_H-M   'P 1'
#
loop_
_entity.id
_entity.type
_entity.pdbx_description
1 polymer ?
#
loop_
_entity_poly.entity_id
_entity_poly.type
_entity_poly.pdbx_seq_one_letter_code
_entity_poly.pdbx_strand_id
1 'polypeptide(L)'
;MGNNGYTVDVGAGNFDAAVVAGSRTQPVVVDFWAPWCAPCRALAPVLEKLANEMAGRFVLAKLNTDDEPELAGQFGIRGIPDVRVFVDGEVVDGFTGALPERELRAFLERALPSPVVALVDAAQARRQRGDIDGALAILAEARGIDAEDEALLLEEAEALLAAGRAEDAAAALAPLEAPQRVRVRPLRDEPRLHALKARAALRGRSRADVTVLAAAARQEPVDCAAKLAYADAVAAEGDYETALRELLQIVATDRKFGDDVGRTRMLTVFSALGGDSDLARRYRRELATVINR
;
A
#
# COMPACT_ATOMS: atom_id res chain seq x y z
N MET A 1 40.28 11.15 -6.18
CA MET A 1 38.84 11.40 -6.28
C MET A 1 38.18 10.32 -5.45
N GLY A 2 37.64 10.67 -4.31
CA GLY A 2 37.14 9.68 -3.33
C GLY A 2 35.82 9.09 -3.80
N ASN A 3 35.86 7.83 -4.16
CA ASN A 3 34.66 7.04 -4.34
C ASN A 3 34.05 6.82 -2.95
N ASN A 4 33.16 7.70 -2.50
CA ASN A 4 32.28 7.42 -1.38
C ASN A 4 31.35 6.30 -1.83
N GLY A 5 31.22 5.21 -1.07
CA GLY A 5 30.61 3.95 -1.49
C GLY A 5 29.22 3.99 -2.16
N TYR A 6 28.59 5.18 -2.24
CA TYR A 6 27.26 5.37 -2.82
C TYR A 6 27.21 6.44 -3.94
N THR A 7 28.37 6.85 -4.49
CA THR A 7 28.44 7.85 -5.56
C THR A 7 29.34 7.34 -6.69
N VAL A 8 28.90 7.51 -7.96
CA VAL A 8 29.61 7.10 -9.16
C VAL A 8 29.48 8.17 -10.25
N ASP A 9 30.58 8.44 -10.97
CA ASP A 9 30.53 9.26 -12.16
C ASP A 9 30.13 8.38 -13.36
N VAL A 10 29.19 8.87 -14.18
CA VAL A 10 28.64 8.13 -15.32
C VAL A 10 28.72 8.95 -16.61
N GLY A 11 28.90 8.22 -17.73
CA GLY A 11 28.88 8.73 -19.10
C GLY A 11 28.46 7.60 -20.04
N ALA A 12 28.47 7.84 -21.35
CA ALA A 12 28.00 6.92 -22.37
C ALA A 12 28.62 5.50 -22.26
N GLY A 13 29.87 5.42 -21.78
CA GLY A 13 30.59 4.13 -21.67
C GLY A 13 30.11 3.22 -20.53
N ASN A 14 29.45 3.73 -19.50
CA ASN A 14 29.03 2.95 -18.33
C ASN A 14 27.59 3.22 -17.87
N PHE A 15 26.85 4.12 -18.51
CA PHE A 15 25.49 4.50 -18.11
C PHE A 15 24.54 3.30 -18.08
N ASP A 16 24.50 2.51 -19.15
CA ASP A 16 23.63 1.34 -19.21
C ASP A 16 23.91 0.34 -18.09
N ALA A 17 25.18 0.10 -17.78
CA ALA A 17 25.56 -0.82 -16.73
C ALA A 17 25.32 -0.26 -15.33
N ALA A 18 25.71 1.00 -15.08
CA ALA A 18 25.66 1.60 -13.76
C ALA A 18 24.25 2.13 -13.39
N VAL A 19 23.49 2.61 -14.39
CA VAL A 19 22.18 3.22 -14.16
C VAL A 19 21.05 2.29 -14.57
N VAL A 20 20.95 1.92 -15.85
CA VAL A 20 19.80 1.12 -16.32
C VAL A 20 19.81 -0.29 -15.73
N ALA A 21 20.89 -1.02 -15.87
CA ALA A 21 21.01 -2.36 -15.28
C ALA A 21 21.16 -2.30 -13.75
N GLY A 22 21.94 -1.34 -13.24
CA GLY A 22 22.17 -1.16 -11.81
C GLY A 22 20.90 -0.88 -11.03
N SER A 23 19.97 -0.08 -11.60
CA SER A 23 18.69 0.25 -10.96
C SER A 23 17.71 -0.91 -10.80
N ARG A 24 17.98 -2.07 -11.39
CA ARG A 24 17.23 -3.31 -11.16
C ARG A 24 17.59 -3.99 -9.84
N THR A 25 18.74 -3.68 -9.28
CA THR A 25 19.17 -4.22 -7.98
C THR A 25 19.09 -3.19 -6.87
N GLN A 26 19.33 -1.93 -7.20
CA GLN A 26 19.34 -0.82 -6.24
C GLN A 26 18.98 0.46 -6.99
N PRO A 27 18.01 1.26 -6.50
CA PRO A 27 17.64 2.53 -7.13
C PRO A 27 18.85 3.42 -7.43
N VAL A 28 18.82 4.11 -8.56
CA VAL A 28 19.86 5.04 -8.97
C VAL A 28 19.27 6.44 -9.15
N VAL A 29 19.85 7.41 -8.46
CA VAL A 29 19.51 8.84 -8.61
C VAL A 29 20.57 9.48 -9.49
N VAL A 30 20.18 9.93 -10.68
CA VAL A 30 21.09 10.56 -11.64
C VAL A 30 20.99 12.07 -11.50
N ASP A 31 22.12 12.73 -11.19
CA ASP A 31 22.30 14.19 -11.18
C ASP A 31 22.93 14.64 -12.52
N PHE A 32 22.14 15.31 -13.36
CA PHE A 32 22.59 15.94 -14.58
C PHE A 32 23.12 17.34 -14.25
N TRP A 33 24.42 17.55 -14.37
CA TRP A 33 25.10 18.75 -13.90
C TRP A 33 26.15 19.27 -14.91
N ALA A 34 26.71 20.45 -14.66
CA ALA A 34 27.90 20.97 -15.37
C ALA A 34 28.77 21.81 -14.41
N PRO A 35 30.11 21.96 -14.71
CA PRO A 35 31.04 22.70 -13.82
C PRO A 35 30.69 24.18 -13.64
N TRP A 36 30.15 24.83 -14.65
CA TRP A 36 29.75 26.23 -14.63
C TRP A 36 28.41 26.50 -13.92
N CYS A 37 27.61 25.48 -13.69
CA CYS A 37 26.28 25.61 -13.11
C CYS A 37 26.37 25.88 -11.60
N ALA A 38 26.11 27.10 -11.18
CA ALA A 38 26.17 27.48 -9.77
C ALA A 38 25.13 26.74 -8.88
N PRO A 39 23.84 26.59 -9.31
CA PRO A 39 22.85 25.80 -8.55
C PRO A 39 23.24 24.32 -8.44
N CYS A 40 23.87 23.72 -9.47
CA CYS A 40 24.34 22.34 -9.43
C CYS A 40 25.42 22.15 -8.35
N ARG A 41 26.36 23.10 -8.24
CA ARG A 41 27.40 23.06 -7.19
C ARG A 41 26.84 23.20 -5.77
N ALA A 42 25.67 23.83 -5.62
CA ALA A 42 24.99 23.89 -4.32
C ALA A 42 24.20 22.60 -4.02
N LEU A 43 23.65 21.95 -5.04
CA LEU A 43 22.84 20.73 -4.89
C LEU A 43 23.71 19.48 -4.65
N ALA A 44 24.83 19.34 -5.38
CA ALA A 44 25.67 18.15 -5.35
C ALA A 44 26.10 17.70 -3.92
N PRO A 45 26.60 18.58 -3.02
CA PRO A 45 26.99 18.15 -1.67
C PRO A 45 25.79 17.71 -0.82
N VAL A 46 24.59 18.22 -1.10
CA VAL A 46 23.36 17.80 -0.40
C VAL A 46 22.95 16.41 -0.88
N LEU A 47 22.99 16.12 -2.19
CA LEU A 47 22.74 14.77 -2.73
C LEU A 47 23.75 13.75 -2.20
N GLU A 48 25.04 14.08 -2.19
CA GLU A 48 26.11 13.22 -1.66
C GLU A 48 25.93 12.94 -0.16
N LYS A 49 25.55 13.96 0.62
CA LYS A 49 25.20 13.81 2.04
C LYS A 49 24.02 12.84 2.22
N LEU A 50 22.93 13.03 1.47
CA LEU A 50 21.75 12.18 1.55
C LEU A 50 22.02 10.75 1.08
N ALA A 51 22.85 10.53 0.05
CA ALA A 51 23.25 9.20 -0.37
C ALA A 51 23.98 8.44 0.75
N ASN A 52 24.84 9.14 1.52
CA ASN A 52 25.53 8.55 2.66
C ASN A 52 24.59 8.31 3.87
N GLU A 53 23.72 9.27 4.20
CA GLU A 53 22.77 9.14 5.32
C GLU A 53 21.74 8.04 5.09
N MET A 54 21.27 7.90 3.86
CA MET A 54 20.32 6.85 3.46
C MET A 54 20.99 5.49 3.17
N ALA A 55 22.30 5.40 3.36
CA ALA A 55 23.13 4.19 3.47
C ALA A 55 22.70 3.01 2.58
N GLY A 56 22.78 3.19 1.25
CA GLY A 56 22.47 2.13 0.31
C GLY A 56 21.01 2.03 -0.12
N ARG A 57 20.14 2.97 0.23
CA ARG A 57 18.79 3.05 -0.35
C ARG A 57 18.83 3.45 -1.84
N PHE A 58 19.88 4.12 -2.27
CA PHE A 58 20.14 4.44 -3.68
C PHE A 58 21.63 4.67 -3.92
N VAL A 59 22.04 4.62 -5.19
CA VAL A 59 23.32 5.07 -5.70
C VAL A 59 23.13 6.43 -6.36
N LEU A 60 23.98 7.41 -6.03
CA LEU A 60 24.03 8.70 -6.73
C LEU A 60 24.95 8.58 -7.94
N ALA A 61 24.39 8.69 -9.14
CA ALA A 61 25.14 8.75 -10.39
C ALA A 61 25.26 10.22 -10.85
N LYS A 62 26.45 10.69 -11.14
CA LYS A 62 26.72 12.08 -11.58
C LYS A 62 27.07 12.09 -13.06
N LEU A 63 26.27 12.79 -13.88
CA LEU A 63 26.47 12.91 -15.32
C LEU A 63 26.76 14.36 -15.69
N ASN A 64 27.96 14.60 -16.20
CA ASN A 64 28.33 15.92 -16.73
C ASN A 64 27.74 16.12 -18.15
N THR A 65 26.81 17.06 -18.28
CA THR A 65 26.10 17.31 -19.54
C THR A 65 26.97 17.96 -20.59
N ASP A 66 28.10 18.59 -20.22
CA ASP A 66 29.05 19.13 -21.17
C ASP A 66 29.87 18.01 -21.86
N ASP A 67 30.19 16.94 -21.12
CA ASP A 67 30.92 15.79 -21.63
C ASP A 67 29.98 14.81 -22.37
N GLU A 68 28.71 14.76 -22.00
CA GLU A 68 27.71 13.79 -22.47
C GLU A 68 26.40 14.44 -22.99
N PRO A 69 26.50 15.37 -23.98
CA PRO A 69 25.34 16.14 -24.47
C PRO A 69 24.30 15.26 -25.18
N GLU A 70 24.74 14.19 -25.87
CA GLU A 70 23.85 13.27 -26.57
C GLU A 70 23.03 12.46 -25.59
N LEU A 71 23.66 11.96 -24.51
CA LEU A 71 23.02 11.19 -23.48
C LEU A 71 22.02 12.06 -22.67
N ALA A 72 22.39 13.28 -22.31
CA ALA A 72 21.48 14.24 -21.69
C ALA A 72 20.27 14.55 -22.62
N GLY A 73 20.50 14.66 -23.92
CA GLY A 73 19.45 14.84 -24.92
C GLY A 73 18.46 13.68 -25.01
N GLN A 74 18.91 12.43 -24.87
CA GLN A 74 18.06 11.24 -24.87
C GLN A 74 17.05 11.26 -23.71
N PHE A 75 17.44 11.79 -22.54
CA PHE A 75 16.55 11.96 -21.38
C PHE A 75 15.76 13.27 -21.40
N GLY A 76 15.87 14.05 -22.47
CA GLY A 76 15.13 15.30 -22.65
C GLY A 76 15.53 16.40 -21.67
N ILE A 77 16.78 16.39 -21.17
CA ILE A 77 17.29 17.40 -20.25
C ILE A 77 17.38 18.76 -20.97
N ARG A 78 16.59 19.72 -20.50
CA ARG A 78 16.50 21.08 -21.08
C ARG A 78 17.08 22.15 -20.16
N GLY A 79 17.43 21.82 -18.97
CA GLY A 79 17.99 22.71 -17.94
C GLY A 79 18.62 21.92 -16.83
N ILE A 80 19.63 22.49 -16.18
CA ILE A 80 20.38 21.87 -15.08
C ILE A 80 20.37 22.79 -13.84
N PRO A 81 20.44 22.17 -12.61
CA PRO A 81 20.48 20.74 -12.36
C PRO A 81 19.15 20.08 -12.73
N ASP A 82 19.21 18.83 -13.22
CA ASP A 82 18.05 17.96 -13.38
C ASP A 82 18.36 16.62 -12.73
N VAL A 83 17.43 16.13 -11.91
CA VAL A 83 17.60 14.90 -11.16
C VAL A 83 16.55 13.89 -11.59
N ARG A 84 16.98 12.65 -11.91
CA ARG A 84 16.10 11.55 -12.29
C ARG A 84 16.33 10.35 -11.39
N VAL A 85 15.24 9.70 -11.00
CA VAL A 85 15.28 8.47 -10.19
C VAL A 85 14.95 7.28 -11.08
N PHE A 86 15.88 6.34 -11.14
CA PHE A 86 15.74 5.09 -11.88
C PHE A 86 15.47 3.93 -10.93
N VAL A 87 14.44 3.14 -11.25
CA VAL A 87 14.08 1.88 -10.59
C VAL A 87 13.72 0.87 -11.67
N ASP A 88 14.21 -0.34 -11.58
CA ASP A 88 13.96 -1.42 -12.55
C ASP A 88 14.31 -1.09 -14.01
N GLY A 89 15.26 -0.17 -14.22
CA GLY A 89 15.71 0.27 -15.54
C GLY A 89 14.91 1.44 -16.12
N GLU A 90 13.91 1.95 -15.42
CA GLU A 90 13.03 3.01 -15.89
C GLU A 90 13.10 4.26 -15.01
N VAL A 91 12.83 5.43 -15.60
CA VAL A 91 12.70 6.69 -14.84
C VAL A 91 11.33 6.70 -14.17
N VAL A 92 11.30 6.68 -12.83
CA VAL A 92 10.06 6.68 -12.05
C VAL A 92 9.65 8.06 -11.55
N ASP A 93 10.61 8.97 -11.33
CA ASP A 93 10.35 10.35 -10.87
C ASP A 93 11.55 11.26 -11.20
N GLY A 94 11.39 12.57 -11.09
CA GLY A 94 12.47 13.53 -11.30
C GLY A 94 12.04 14.98 -11.06
N PHE A 95 13.02 15.88 -11.00
CA PHE A 95 12.78 17.31 -10.91
C PHE A 95 13.89 18.10 -11.60
N THR A 96 13.59 19.34 -11.99
CA THR A 96 14.55 20.29 -12.57
C THR A 96 14.73 21.48 -11.61
N GLY A 97 15.96 21.95 -11.44
CA GLY A 97 16.33 23.03 -10.54
C GLY A 97 16.86 22.53 -9.18
N ALA A 98 17.41 23.43 -8.38
CA ALA A 98 17.92 23.09 -7.05
C ALA A 98 16.79 23.10 -6.02
N LEU A 99 16.71 22.04 -5.20
CA LEU A 99 15.79 21.95 -4.08
C LEU A 99 16.54 22.14 -2.76
N PRO A 100 15.92 22.80 -1.76
CA PRO A 100 16.42 22.80 -0.38
C PRO A 100 16.49 21.36 0.17
N GLU A 101 17.42 21.10 1.09
CA GLU A 101 17.64 19.74 1.65
C GLU A 101 16.35 19.07 2.14
N ARG A 102 15.48 19.83 2.84
CA ARG A 102 14.21 19.29 3.34
C ARG A 102 13.30 18.77 2.22
N GLU A 103 13.20 19.53 1.13
CA GLU A 103 12.35 19.16 -0.01
C GLU A 103 12.97 18.01 -0.81
N LEU A 104 14.31 18.02 -0.95
CA LEU A 104 15.05 16.94 -1.61
C LEU A 104 14.91 15.62 -0.84
N ARG A 105 14.99 15.65 0.49
CA ARG A 105 14.76 14.48 1.34
C ARG A 105 13.33 13.94 1.16
N ALA A 106 12.33 14.81 1.20
CA ALA A 106 10.93 14.42 1.00
C ALA A 106 10.69 13.85 -0.41
N PHE A 107 11.36 14.39 -1.43
CA PHE A 107 11.34 13.86 -2.80
C PHE A 107 11.93 12.44 -2.84
N LEU A 108 13.12 12.22 -2.29
CA LEU A 108 13.77 10.91 -2.28
C LEU A 108 12.95 9.88 -1.50
N GLU A 109 12.40 10.24 -0.33
CA GLU A 109 11.53 9.35 0.46
C GLU A 109 10.28 8.91 -0.31
N ARG A 110 9.74 9.77 -1.16
CA ARG A 110 8.59 9.44 -2.02
C ARG A 110 8.98 8.61 -3.24
N ALA A 111 10.12 8.95 -3.89
CA ALA A 111 10.52 8.38 -5.16
C ALA A 111 11.21 7.01 -5.02
N LEU A 112 11.90 6.77 -3.90
CA LEU A 112 12.60 5.51 -3.66
C LEU A 112 11.65 4.43 -3.11
N PRO A 113 11.87 3.16 -3.47
CA PRO A 113 11.20 2.05 -2.83
C PRO A 113 11.42 2.04 -1.30
N SER A 114 10.43 1.53 -0.58
CA SER A 114 10.56 1.35 0.86
C SER A 114 11.66 0.35 1.20
N PRO A 115 12.47 0.57 2.25
CA PRO A 115 13.50 -0.36 2.67
C PRO A 115 12.96 -1.71 3.17
N VAL A 116 11.65 -1.80 3.41
CA VAL A 116 11.01 -3.03 3.89
C VAL A 116 10.38 -3.89 2.78
N VAL A 117 10.40 -3.44 1.51
CA VAL A 117 9.74 -4.14 0.38
C VAL A 117 10.12 -5.61 0.32
N ALA A 118 11.40 -5.95 0.34
CA ALA A 118 11.86 -7.34 0.26
C ALA A 118 11.36 -8.21 1.41
N LEU A 119 11.25 -7.65 2.63
CA LEU A 119 10.71 -8.36 3.78
C LEU A 119 9.21 -8.55 3.67
N VAL A 120 8.48 -7.54 3.20
CA VAL A 120 7.03 -7.62 2.96
C VAL A 120 6.73 -8.70 1.91
N ASP A 121 7.47 -8.73 0.79
CA ASP A 121 7.32 -9.76 -0.25
C ASP A 121 7.60 -11.16 0.30
N ALA A 122 8.65 -11.32 1.11
CA ALA A 122 8.98 -12.59 1.76
C ALA A 122 7.87 -13.03 2.73
N ALA A 123 7.31 -12.11 3.51
CA ALA A 123 6.21 -12.39 4.42
C ALA A 123 4.93 -12.79 3.66
N GLN A 124 4.60 -12.06 2.60
CA GLN A 124 3.48 -12.38 1.72
C GLN A 124 3.61 -13.80 1.14
N ALA A 125 4.80 -14.16 0.65
CA ALA A 125 5.06 -15.49 0.12
C ALA A 125 4.89 -16.59 1.19
N ARG A 126 5.26 -16.35 2.45
CA ARG A 126 5.03 -17.29 3.56
C ARG A 126 3.55 -17.41 3.88
N ARG A 127 2.85 -16.30 4.02
CA ARG A 127 1.41 -16.27 4.28
C ARG A 127 0.63 -17.03 3.21
N GLN A 128 0.95 -16.84 1.93
CA GLN A 128 0.30 -17.56 0.82
C GLN A 128 0.51 -19.09 0.88
N ARG A 129 1.60 -19.55 1.51
CA ARG A 129 1.88 -20.98 1.77
C ARG A 129 1.27 -21.49 3.09
N GLY A 130 0.54 -20.64 3.83
CA GLY A 130 -0.07 -20.99 5.11
C GLY A 130 0.86 -20.85 6.32
N ASP A 131 2.12 -20.44 6.13
CA ASP A 131 3.07 -20.18 7.23
C ASP A 131 2.83 -18.78 7.80
N ILE A 132 1.75 -18.65 8.57
CA ILE A 132 1.31 -17.36 9.12
C ILE A 132 2.28 -16.85 10.19
N ASP A 133 2.74 -17.74 11.07
CA ASP A 133 3.68 -17.37 12.14
C ASP A 133 5.03 -16.92 11.57
N GLY A 134 5.53 -17.60 10.54
CA GLY A 134 6.73 -17.19 9.83
C GLY A 134 6.58 -15.86 9.10
N ALA A 135 5.40 -15.56 8.55
CA ALA A 135 5.11 -14.27 7.94
C ALA A 135 5.13 -13.16 9.00
N LEU A 136 4.44 -13.35 10.13
CA LEU A 136 4.40 -12.37 11.24
C LEU A 136 5.79 -12.11 11.84
N ALA A 137 6.66 -13.12 11.91
CA ALA A 137 8.03 -12.95 12.39
C ALA A 137 8.84 -12.02 11.46
N ILE A 138 8.74 -12.20 10.14
CA ILE A 138 9.41 -11.32 9.15
C ILE A 138 8.84 -9.89 9.21
N LEU A 139 7.52 -9.74 9.37
CA LEU A 139 6.90 -8.42 9.48
C LEU A 139 7.30 -7.69 10.77
N ALA A 140 7.54 -8.41 11.85
CA ALA A 140 8.09 -7.83 13.07
C ALA A 140 9.52 -7.29 12.87
N GLU A 141 10.36 -7.97 12.08
CA GLU A 141 11.68 -7.49 11.67
C GLU A 141 11.56 -6.23 10.78
N ALA A 142 10.68 -6.27 9.78
CA ALA A 142 10.41 -5.13 8.89
C ALA A 142 9.92 -3.90 9.67
N ARG A 143 9.10 -4.08 10.71
CA ARG A 143 8.62 -3.02 11.60
C ARG A 143 9.77 -2.33 12.37
N GLY A 144 10.83 -3.06 12.67
CA GLY A 144 12.06 -2.49 13.27
C GLY A 144 12.81 -1.53 12.34
N ILE A 145 12.58 -1.64 11.01
CA ILE A 145 13.21 -0.79 10.00
C ILE A 145 12.33 0.45 9.71
N ASP A 146 11.05 0.25 9.42
CA ASP A 146 10.10 1.33 9.15
C ASP A 146 8.69 0.92 9.63
N ALA A 147 8.34 1.35 10.84
CA ALA A 147 7.09 0.97 11.51
C ALA A 147 5.83 1.60 10.87
N GLU A 148 6.00 2.63 10.03
CA GLU A 148 4.90 3.37 9.39
C GLU A 148 4.76 3.05 7.89
N ASP A 149 5.56 2.08 7.38
CA ASP A 149 5.46 1.68 5.99
C ASP A 149 4.07 1.10 5.66
N GLU A 150 3.44 1.63 4.61
CA GLU A 150 2.08 1.24 4.22
C GLU A 150 1.98 -0.24 3.83
N ALA A 151 2.93 -0.74 3.01
CA ALA A 151 2.91 -2.12 2.53
C ALA A 151 3.10 -3.10 3.68
N LEU A 152 3.97 -2.76 4.63
CA LEU A 152 4.15 -3.51 5.87
C LEU A 152 2.86 -3.60 6.68
N LEU A 153 2.22 -2.46 6.96
CA LEU A 153 1.02 -2.41 7.81
C LEU A 153 -0.17 -3.14 7.18
N LEU A 154 -0.32 -3.03 5.84
CA LEU A 154 -1.35 -3.76 5.11
C LEU A 154 -1.10 -5.27 5.12
N GLU A 155 0.14 -5.73 4.89
CA GLU A 155 0.48 -7.15 4.91
C GLU A 155 0.39 -7.74 6.33
N GLU A 156 0.79 -7.00 7.35
CA GLU A 156 0.65 -7.41 8.75
C GLU A 156 -0.84 -7.61 9.12
N ALA A 157 -1.70 -6.68 8.72
CA ALA A 157 -3.14 -6.83 8.93
C ALA A 157 -3.70 -8.07 8.22
N GLU A 158 -3.25 -8.37 7.01
CA GLU A 158 -3.65 -9.61 6.31
C GLU A 158 -3.19 -10.87 7.03
N ALA A 159 -1.94 -10.90 7.50
CA ALA A 159 -1.39 -12.04 8.26
C ALA A 159 -2.14 -12.22 9.57
N LEU A 160 -2.42 -11.13 10.31
CA LEU A 160 -3.20 -11.17 11.55
C LEU A 160 -4.64 -11.63 11.32
N LEU A 161 -5.29 -11.21 10.23
CA LEU A 161 -6.61 -11.72 9.84
C LEU A 161 -6.56 -13.21 9.51
N ALA A 162 -5.52 -13.69 8.84
CA ALA A 162 -5.34 -15.11 8.57
C ALA A 162 -5.12 -15.92 9.85
N ALA A 163 -4.47 -15.34 10.86
CA ALA A 163 -4.33 -15.91 12.20
C ALA A 163 -5.60 -15.84 13.08
N GLY A 164 -6.71 -15.24 12.57
CA GLY A 164 -7.94 -15.03 13.37
C GLY A 164 -7.85 -13.88 14.37
N ARG A 165 -6.81 -13.02 14.31
CA ARG A 165 -6.52 -11.93 15.24
C ARG A 165 -7.08 -10.61 14.72
N ALA A 166 -8.40 -10.51 14.63
CA ALA A 166 -9.09 -9.37 14.00
C ALA A 166 -8.86 -8.03 14.73
N GLU A 167 -8.80 -8.03 16.05
CA GLU A 167 -8.54 -6.82 16.86
C GLU A 167 -7.11 -6.30 16.62
N ASP A 168 -6.13 -7.20 16.58
CA ASP A 168 -4.74 -6.84 16.30
C ASP A 168 -4.58 -6.33 14.88
N ALA A 169 -5.30 -6.90 13.91
CA ALA A 169 -5.31 -6.43 12.53
C ALA A 169 -5.87 -5.00 12.42
N ALA A 170 -6.94 -4.69 13.14
CA ALA A 170 -7.49 -3.34 13.20
C ALA A 170 -6.48 -2.36 13.83
N ALA A 171 -5.80 -2.77 14.91
CA ALA A 171 -4.76 -1.97 15.55
C ALA A 171 -3.55 -1.71 14.64
N ALA A 172 -3.13 -2.70 13.83
CA ALA A 172 -2.05 -2.55 12.87
C ALA A 172 -2.38 -1.52 11.77
N LEU A 173 -3.65 -1.39 11.38
CA LEU A 173 -4.10 -0.43 10.35
C LEU A 173 -4.30 1.00 10.89
N ALA A 174 -4.38 1.20 12.21
CA ALA A 174 -4.67 2.50 12.80
C ALA A 174 -3.74 3.66 12.36
N PRO A 175 -2.41 3.47 12.19
CA PRO A 175 -1.52 4.51 11.69
C PRO A 175 -1.90 5.02 10.29
N LEU A 176 -2.45 4.15 9.42
CA LEU A 176 -2.87 4.51 8.07
C LEU A 176 -4.18 5.32 8.04
N GLU A 177 -4.93 5.36 9.12
CA GLU A 177 -6.16 6.14 9.26
C GLU A 177 -5.91 7.59 9.67
N ALA A 178 -4.71 7.93 10.10
CA ALA A 178 -4.37 9.28 10.48
C ALA A 178 -4.61 10.26 9.32
N PRO A 179 -5.10 11.49 9.59
CA PRO A 179 -5.30 12.49 8.55
C PRO A 179 -4.04 12.71 7.73
N GLN A 180 -4.18 12.89 6.40
CA GLN A 180 -3.05 13.04 5.47
C GLN A 180 -2.05 14.13 5.88
N ARG A 181 -2.50 15.20 6.54
CA ARG A 181 -1.64 16.27 7.09
C ARG A 181 -0.69 15.81 8.19
N VAL A 182 -0.96 14.66 8.81
CA VAL A 182 -0.16 14.09 9.91
C VAL A 182 0.75 12.97 9.38
N ARG A 183 0.37 12.32 8.28
CA ARG A 183 1.17 11.25 7.67
C ARG A 183 2.37 11.82 6.93
N VAL A 184 3.50 11.14 7.05
CA VAL A 184 4.74 11.50 6.34
C VAL A 184 4.60 11.21 4.84
N ARG A 185 3.86 10.13 4.48
CA ARG A 185 3.66 9.67 3.11
C ARG A 185 2.17 9.60 2.75
N PRO A 186 1.78 9.90 1.48
CA PRO A 186 0.40 9.66 1.02
C PRO A 186 0.13 8.15 0.94
N LEU A 187 -1.13 7.76 1.13
CA LEU A 187 -1.56 6.38 0.88
C LEU A 187 -1.49 6.05 -0.61
N ARG A 188 -1.00 4.86 -0.93
CA ARG A 188 -0.91 4.32 -2.30
C ARG A 188 -2.03 3.33 -2.59
N ASP A 189 -2.46 2.56 -1.58
CA ASP A 189 -3.49 1.51 -1.72
C ASP A 189 -4.65 1.70 -0.72
N GLU A 190 -5.32 2.83 -0.85
CA GLU A 190 -6.52 3.13 -0.06
C GLU A 190 -7.65 2.09 -0.20
N PRO A 191 -7.91 1.50 -1.39
CA PRO A 191 -8.89 0.42 -1.53
C PRO A 191 -8.57 -0.81 -0.67
N ARG A 192 -7.30 -1.24 -0.63
CA ARG A 192 -6.86 -2.38 0.20
C ARG A 192 -7.02 -2.09 1.69
N LEU A 193 -6.66 -0.88 2.13
CA LEU A 193 -6.89 -0.45 3.51
C LEU A 193 -8.37 -0.56 3.88
N HIS A 194 -9.29 -0.04 3.05
CA HIS A 194 -10.73 -0.10 3.32
C HIS A 194 -11.25 -1.55 3.36
N ALA A 195 -10.78 -2.42 2.45
CA ALA A 195 -11.15 -3.83 2.44
C ALA A 195 -10.68 -4.56 3.71
N LEU A 196 -9.44 -4.34 4.15
CA LEU A 196 -8.89 -4.96 5.35
C LEU A 196 -9.60 -4.49 6.62
N LYS A 197 -9.91 -3.21 6.74
CA LYS A 197 -10.72 -2.67 7.85
C LYS A 197 -12.11 -3.32 7.90
N ALA A 198 -12.78 -3.42 6.76
CA ALA A 198 -14.09 -4.06 6.70
C ALA A 198 -14.02 -5.53 7.12
N ARG A 199 -13.00 -6.28 6.66
CA ARG A 199 -12.75 -7.67 7.05
C ARG A 199 -12.47 -7.81 8.54
N ALA A 200 -11.65 -6.94 9.14
CA ALA A 200 -11.36 -6.92 10.56
C ALA A 200 -12.65 -6.65 11.37
N ALA A 201 -13.44 -5.66 10.95
CA ALA A 201 -14.71 -5.34 11.60
C ALA A 201 -15.75 -6.48 11.53
N LEU A 202 -15.80 -7.22 10.43
CA LEU A 202 -16.71 -8.37 10.29
C LEU A 202 -16.26 -9.53 11.21
N ARG A 203 -14.97 -9.87 11.20
CA ARG A 203 -14.44 -10.97 12.03
C ARG A 203 -14.49 -10.70 13.53
N GLY A 204 -14.44 -9.46 13.96
CA GLY A 204 -14.58 -9.09 15.39
C GLY A 204 -15.99 -9.22 15.95
N ARG A 205 -17.02 -9.46 15.12
CA ARG A 205 -18.43 -9.36 15.53
C ARG A 205 -19.05 -10.63 16.07
N SER A 206 -18.62 -11.81 15.65
CA SER A 206 -19.27 -13.06 16.05
C SER A 206 -18.26 -14.15 16.40
N ARG A 207 -18.48 -14.74 17.60
CA ARG A 207 -17.85 -15.98 18.04
C ARG A 207 -18.89 -17.09 18.26
N ALA A 208 -20.13 -16.87 17.80
CA ALA A 208 -21.23 -17.82 18.01
C ALA A 208 -21.18 -18.95 16.98
N ASP A 209 -21.68 -20.11 17.35
CA ASP A 209 -21.80 -21.26 16.48
C ASP A 209 -22.74 -20.98 15.31
N VAL A 210 -22.18 -20.96 14.10
CA VAL A 210 -22.88 -20.68 12.85
C VAL A 210 -24.03 -21.66 12.61
N THR A 211 -23.90 -22.92 13.02
CA THR A 211 -24.95 -23.95 12.85
C THR A 211 -26.19 -23.62 13.67
N VAL A 212 -26.01 -23.19 14.91
CA VAL A 212 -27.10 -22.77 15.78
C VAL A 212 -27.80 -21.52 15.25
N LEU A 213 -27.02 -20.54 14.81
CA LEU A 213 -27.55 -19.31 14.23
C LEU A 213 -28.29 -19.57 12.91
N ALA A 214 -27.80 -20.48 12.06
CA ALA A 214 -28.46 -20.87 10.82
C ALA A 214 -29.84 -21.48 11.07
N ALA A 215 -29.99 -22.30 12.13
CA ALA A 215 -31.28 -22.90 12.50
C ALA A 215 -32.27 -21.82 12.96
N ALA A 216 -31.83 -20.86 13.77
CA ALA A 216 -32.64 -19.74 14.22
C ALA A 216 -33.08 -18.82 13.04
N ALA A 217 -32.17 -18.51 12.12
CA ALA A 217 -32.44 -17.64 10.98
C ALA A 217 -33.43 -18.22 9.95
N ARG A 218 -33.70 -19.54 9.99
CA ARG A 218 -34.65 -20.25 9.12
C ARG A 218 -36.06 -20.35 9.66
N GLN A 219 -36.30 -19.88 10.87
CA GLN A 219 -37.63 -19.98 11.50
C GLN A 219 -38.62 -19.00 10.85
N GLU A 220 -39.89 -19.38 10.82
CA GLU A 220 -40.99 -18.53 10.39
C GLU A 220 -41.90 -18.20 11.61
N PRO A 221 -42.36 -16.95 11.73
CA PRO A 221 -42.16 -15.81 10.83
C PRO A 221 -40.70 -15.30 10.83
N VAL A 222 -40.31 -14.60 9.79
CA VAL A 222 -38.93 -14.07 9.60
C VAL A 222 -38.51 -13.22 10.78
N ASP A 223 -37.48 -13.67 11.50
CA ASP A 223 -36.85 -12.92 12.59
C ASP A 223 -35.60 -12.17 12.04
N CYS A 224 -35.72 -10.86 11.88
CA CYS A 224 -34.62 -10.01 11.40
C CYS A 224 -33.41 -10.03 12.36
N ALA A 225 -33.60 -10.20 13.67
CA ALA A 225 -32.49 -10.26 14.63
C ALA A 225 -31.72 -11.58 14.50
N ALA A 226 -32.42 -12.70 14.34
CA ALA A 226 -31.81 -14.01 14.12
C ALA A 226 -31.04 -14.03 12.77
N LYS A 227 -31.64 -13.46 11.70
CA LYS A 227 -30.97 -13.33 10.39
C LYS A 227 -29.74 -12.45 10.46
N LEU A 228 -29.77 -11.32 11.20
CA LEU A 228 -28.62 -10.45 11.37
C LEU A 228 -27.49 -11.17 12.09
N ALA A 229 -27.78 -11.88 13.17
CA ALA A 229 -26.79 -12.65 13.92
C ALA A 229 -26.12 -13.72 13.05
N TYR A 230 -26.92 -14.43 12.24
CA TYR A 230 -26.40 -15.43 11.30
C TYR A 230 -25.57 -14.79 10.19
N ALA A 231 -26.04 -13.67 9.58
CA ALA A 231 -25.32 -12.96 8.54
C ALA A 231 -23.96 -12.42 9.04
N ASP A 232 -23.92 -11.85 10.27
CA ASP A 232 -22.67 -11.38 10.89
C ASP A 232 -21.70 -12.56 11.14
N ALA A 233 -22.20 -13.73 11.55
CA ALA A 233 -21.39 -14.92 11.81
C ALA A 233 -20.76 -15.50 10.53
N VAL A 234 -21.56 -15.71 9.47
CA VAL A 234 -21.03 -16.23 8.20
C VAL A 234 -20.12 -15.21 7.49
N ALA A 235 -20.39 -13.92 7.63
CA ALA A 235 -19.48 -12.88 7.14
C ALA A 235 -18.12 -12.90 7.85
N ALA A 236 -18.10 -13.20 9.15
CA ALA A 236 -16.86 -13.35 9.92
C ALA A 236 -16.03 -14.55 9.45
N GLU A 237 -16.68 -15.63 8.97
CA GLU A 237 -16.03 -16.79 8.36
C GLU A 237 -15.61 -16.55 6.89
N GLY A 238 -16.08 -15.45 6.28
CA GLY A 238 -15.79 -15.08 4.89
C GLY A 238 -16.81 -15.59 3.87
N ASP A 239 -17.92 -16.21 4.29
CA ASP A 239 -19.04 -16.55 3.41
C ASP A 239 -19.90 -15.30 3.16
N TYR A 240 -19.35 -14.42 2.33
CA TYR A 240 -19.99 -13.14 2.00
C TYR A 240 -21.26 -13.31 1.15
N GLU A 241 -21.38 -14.38 0.38
CA GLU A 241 -22.58 -14.62 -0.42
C GLU A 241 -23.78 -14.93 0.46
N THR A 242 -23.63 -15.85 1.41
CA THR A 242 -24.66 -16.15 2.39
C THR A 242 -25.00 -14.92 3.24
N ALA A 243 -24.01 -14.20 3.72
CA ALA A 243 -24.22 -12.96 4.48
C ALA A 243 -25.06 -11.95 3.71
N LEU A 244 -24.71 -11.67 2.45
CA LEU A 244 -25.43 -10.71 1.61
C LEU A 244 -26.87 -11.14 1.33
N ARG A 245 -27.11 -12.44 1.13
CA ARG A 245 -28.44 -12.99 0.93
C ARG A 245 -29.34 -12.77 2.13
N GLU A 246 -28.85 -13.09 3.34
CA GLU A 246 -29.61 -12.92 4.59
C GLU A 246 -29.87 -11.44 4.90
N LEU A 247 -28.84 -10.57 4.70
CA LEU A 247 -28.97 -9.13 4.89
C LEU A 247 -29.98 -8.50 3.90
N LEU A 248 -29.99 -8.95 2.65
CA LEU A 248 -30.97 -8.47 1.66
C LEU A 248 -32.41 -8.86 2.06
N GLN A 249 -32.61 -10.03 2.67
CA GLN A 249 -33.91 -10.44 3.20
C GLN A 249 -34.35 -9.53 4.35
N ILE A 250 -33.45 -9.14 5.24
CA ILE A 250 -33.76 -8.15 6.30
C ILE A 250 -34.25 -6.84 5.68
N VAL A 251 -33.51 -6.28 4.70
CA VAL A 251 -33.90 -5.05 4.03
C VAL A 251 -35.24 -5.17 3.33
N ALA A 252 -35.56 -6.34 2.74
CA ALA A 252 -36.82 -6.60 2.07
C ALA A 252 -37.99 -6.77 3.04
N THR A 253 -37.75 -7.30 4.26
CA THR A 253 -38.78 -7.57 5.28
C THR A 253 -39.06 -6.32 6.13
N ASP A 254 -38.02 -5.70 6.65
CA ASP A 254 -38.11 -4.46 7.45
C ASP A 254 -36.88 -3.58 7.18
N ARG A 255 -37.04 -2.65 6.25
CA ARG A 255 -35.98 -1.71 5.86
C ARG A 255 -35.46 -0.86 7.01
N LYS A 256 -36.29 -0.55 8.01
CA LYS A 256 -35.92 0.28 9.16
C LYS A 256 -35.40 -0.49 10.35
N PHE A 257 -35.37 -1.81 10.29
CA PHE A 257 -34.87 -2.65 11.37
C PHE A 257 -33.48 -2.19 11.81
N GLY A 258 -33.33 -1.91 13.13
CA GLY A 258 -32.07 -1.52 13.74
C GLY A 258 -31.36 -0.33 13.05
N ASP A 259 -32.11 0.73 12.71
CA ASP A 259 -31.62 1.93 12.02
C ASP A 259 -30.94 1.61 10.67
N ASP A 260 -31.63 0.84 9.81
CA ASP A 260 -31.15 0.42 8.49
C ASP A 260 -29.89 -0.49 8.55
N VAL A 261 -29.82 -1.30 9.62
CA VAL A 261 -28.64 -2.16 9.86
C VAL A 261 -28.38 -3.14 8.73
N GLY A 262 -29.43 -3.71 8.12
CA GLY A 262 -29.29 -4.62 6.98
C GLY A 262 -28.50 -4.02 5.82
N ARG A 263 -28.86 -2.82 5.39
CA ARG A 263 -28.17 -2.07 4.36
C ARG A 263 -26.74 -1.68 4.78
N THR A 264 -26.57 -1.18 6.00
CA THR A 264 -25.25 -0.78 6.52
C THR A 264 -24.28 -1.97 6.56
N ARG A 265 -24.75 -3.16 6.94
CA ARG A 265 -23.96 -4.39 6.89
C ARG A 265 -23.59 -4.80 5.48
N MET A 266 -24.55 -4.72 4.53
CA MET A 266 -24.26 -4.99 3.11
C MET A 266 -23.15 -4.08 2.59
N LEU A 267 -23.15 -2.79 2.92
CA LEU A 267 -22.09 -1.86 2.53
C LEU A 267 -20.72 -2.27 3.10
N THR A 268 -20.67 -2.73 4.35
CA THR A 268 -19.45 -3.26 4.97
C THR A 268 -18.94 -4.49 4.22
N VAL A 269 -19.84 -5.43 3.86
CA VAL A 269 -19.47 -6.63 3.08
C VAL A 269 -18.99 -6.23 1.68
N PHE A 270 -19.62 -5.25 1.03
CA PHE A 270 -19.14 -4.74 -0.27
C PHE A 270 -17.72 -4.14 -0.17
N SER A 271 -17.42 -3.45 0.91
CA SER A 271 -16.05 -2.95 1.15
C SER A 271 -15.05 -4.09 1.36
N ALA A 272 -15.44 -5.12 2.11
CA ALA A 272 -14.60 -6.30 2.36
C ALA A 272 -14.29 -7.09 1.09
N LEU A 273 -15.23 -7.12 0.13
CA LEU A 273 -15.10 -7.78 -1.17
C LEU A 273 -14.23 -6.98 -2.16
N GLY A 274 -14.10 -5.67 -1.95
CA GLY A 274 -13.44 -4.76 -2.89
C GLY A 274 -14.33 -4.30 -4.06
N GLY A 275 -13.84 -3.26 -4.79
CA GLY A 275 -14.64 -2.57 -5.83
C GLY A 275 -15.00 -3.43 -7.03
N ASP A 276 -14.11 -4.33 -7.44
CA ASP A 276 -14.23 -5.12 -8.70
C ASP A 276 -14.90 -6.48 -8.54
N SER A 277 -15.42 -6.79 -7.36
CA SER A 277 -16.08 -8.06 -7.07
C SER A 277 -17.40 -8.20 -7.84
N ASP A 278 -17.55 -9.29 -8.64
CA ASP A 278 -18.80 -9.65 -9.32
C ASP A 278 -19.94 -9.85 -8.33
N LEU A 279 -19.64 -10.47 -7.19
CA LEU A 279 -20.59 -10.68 -6.11
C LEU A 279 -21.13 -9.35 -5.58
N ALA A 280 -20.25 -8.40 -5.31
CA ALA A 280 -20.63 -7.06 -4.84
C ALA A 280 -21.48 -6.33 -5.90
N ARG A 281 -21.10 -6.41 -7.19
CA ARG A 281 -21.87 -5.81 -8.29
C ARG A 281 -23.28 -6.40 -8.39
N ARG A 282 -23.42 -7.72 -8.27
CA ARG A 282 -24.71 -8.41 -8.29
C ARG A 282 -25.61 -7.91 -7.16
N TYR A 283 -25.15 -7.98 -5.92
CA TYR A 283 -25.95 -7.60 -4.77
C TYR A 283 -26.22 -6.10 -4.64
N ARG A 284 -25.38 -5.23 -5.18
CA ARG A 284 -25.69 -3.79 -5.30
C ARG A 284 -26.91 -3.53 -6.18
N ARG A 285 -27.06 -4.26 -7.31
CA ARG A 285 -28.24 -4.16 -8.17
C ARG A 285 -29.50 -4.70 -7.48
N GLU A 286 -29.39 -5.84 -6.80
CA GLU A 286 -30.51 -6.42 -6.06
C GLU A 286 -30.95 -5.50 -4.91
N LEU A 287 -30.03 -4.94 -4.16
CA LEU A 287 -30.31 -3.97 -3.10
C LEU A 287 -31.02 -2.73 -3.64
N ALA A 288 -30.54 -2.17 -4.76
CA ALA A 288 -31.21 -1.03 -5.41
C ALA A 288 -32.63 -1.37 -5.83
N THR A 289 -32.90 -2.57 -6.31
CA THR A 289 -34.24 -3.02 -6.69
C THR A 289 -35.17 -3.11 -5.47
N VAL A 290 -34.68 -3.61 -4.34
CA VAL A 290 -35.47 -3.71 -3.08
C VAL A 290 -35.76 -2.34 -2.48
N ILE A 291 -34.79 -1.42 -2.53
CA ILE A 291 -34.93 -0.07 -1.97
C ILE A 291 -35.90 0.81 -2.78
N ASN A 292 -36.00 0.60 -4.07
CA ASN A 292 -36.84 1.40 -4.98
C ASN A 292 -38.26 0.85 -5.16
N ARG A 293 -38.64 -0.21 -4.44
CA ARG A 293 -40.00 -0.73 -4.31
C ARG A 293 -40.70 -0.12 -3.12
#